data_a88acc6b17e8246ad04866a31547c5f2
#
_entry.id   a88acc6b17e8246ad04866a31547c5f2
#
_cell.length_a   1.000
_cell.length_b   1.000
_cell.length_c   1.000
_cell.angle_alpha   90.00
_cell.angle_beta   90.00
_cell.angle_gamma   90.00
#
_symmetry.space_group_name_H-M   'P 1'
#
loop_
_entity.id
_entity.type
_entity.pdbx_description
1 polymer ?
#
loop_
_entity_poly.entity_id
_entity_poly.type
_entity_poly.pdbx_seq_one_letter_code
_entity_poly.pdbx_strand_id
1 'polypeptide(L)'
;MIAAERKMMRLLLVVDESPASKSAIQHVGKFLGRRRGFQIHLLYLLPPLPPELLEFGGAEDPRREEQLDAELRHSQEKWIASARVSAEPVLNEAEKSLRKAGISSRNIRSEFSYPTEPREAARTILEQAQAKKCRTVVIGRKAHSWFRKITSGDVAERVLQLATDISLWIVQ
;
A
#
# COMPACT_ATOMS: atom_id res chain seq x y z
N MET A 1 26.10 22.08 -22.86
CA MET A 1 26.16 20.81 -22.10
C MET A 1 24.83 20.64 -21.37
N ILE A 2 23.93 19.87 -21.96
CA ILE A 2 22.60 19.60 -21.37
C ILE A 2 22.83 18.56 -20.29
N ALA A 3 22.76 18.98 -19.01
CA ALA A 3 22.69 18.04 -17.89
C ALA A 3 21.37 17.25 -18.06
N ALA A 4 21.47 16.04 -18.56
CA ALA A 4 20.36 15.11 -18.56
C ALA A 4 19.88 15.01 -17.10
N GLU A 5 18.74 15.58 -16.77
CA GLU A 5 18.07 15.33 -15.50
C GLU A 5 17.96 13.82 -15.36
N ARG A 6 18.77 13.24 -14.51
CA ARG A 6 18.67 11.82 -14.16
C ARG A 6 17.30 11.65 -13.50
N LYS A 7 16.33 11.27 -14.32
CA LYS A 7 14.97 11.00 -13.89
C LYS A 7 15.02 9.98 -12.76
N MET A 8 14.76 10.44 -11.55
CA MET A 8 14.79 9.60 -10.35
C MET A 8 13.81 8.44 -10.54
N MET A 9 14.31 7.21 -10.47
CA MET A 9 13.47 6.01 -10.54
C MET A 9 12.63 5.93 -9.27
N ARG A 10 11.31 5.82 -9.41
CA ARG A 10 10.40 5.62 -8.29
C ARG A 10 9.78 4.25 -8.40
N LEU A 11 9.83 3.50 -7.31
CA LEU A 11 9.20 2.21 -7.22
C LEU A 11 8.25 2.17 -6.02
N LEU A 12 7.13 1.49 -6.18
CA LEU A 12 6.17 1.19 -5.13
C LEU A 12 6.42 -0.25 -4.68
N LEU A 13 6.71 -0.43 -3.40
CA LEU A 13 6.88 -1.74 -2.78
C LEU A 13 5.69 -1.99 -1.84
N VAL A 14 4.84 -2.93 -2.22
CA VAL A 14 3.70 -3.36 -1.41
C VAL A 14 4.20 -4.27 -0.30
N VAL A 15 3.88 -3.93 0.94
CA VAL A 15 4.37 -4.63 2.13
C VAL A 15 3.23 -5.11 3.02
N ASP A 16 3.44 -6.27 3.63
CA ASP A 16 2.56 -6.89 4.60
C ASP A 16 3.35 -7.87 5.50
N GLU A 17 2.68 -8.60 6.36
CA GLU A 17 3.27 -9.56 7.29
C GLU A 17 3.71 -10.88 6.63
N SER A 18 3.39 -11.09 5.35
CA SER A 18 3.64 -12.36 4.67
C SER A 18 5.13 -12.65 4.44
N PRO A 19 5.52 -13.92 4.37
CA PRO A 19 6.88 -14.30 3.97
C PRO A 19 7.25 -13.78 2.58
N ALA A 20 6.30 -13.74 1.65
CA ALA A 20 6.52 -13.23 0.29
C ALA A 20 6.82 -11.72 0.28
N SER A 21 6.17 -10.95 1.14
CA SER A 21 6.50 -9.54 1.34
C SER A 21 7.93 -9.36 1.88
N LYS A 22 8.33 -10.16 2.85
CA LYS A 22 9.71 -10.16 3.37
C LYS A 22 10.73 -10.49 2.28
N SER A 23 10.44 -11.48 1.43
CA SER A 23 11.26 -11.82 0.25
C SER A 23 11.34 -10.64 -0.72
N ALA A 24 10.23 -9.95 -0.98
CA ALA A 24 10.19 -8.78 -1.86
C ALA A 24 11.05 -7.62 -1.30
N ILE A 25 10.97 -7.34 -0.01
CA ILE A 25 11.79 -6.33 0.67
C ILE A 25 13.28 -6.67 0.54
N GLN A 26 13.65 -7.93 0.80
CA GLN A 26 15.05 -8.39 0.67
C GLN A 26 15.54 -8.30 -0.79
N HIS A 27 14.71 -8.66 -1.75
CA HIS A 27 15.02 -8.57 -3.18
C HIS A 27 15.32 -7.12 -3.58
N VAL A 28 14.44 -6.18 -3.23
CA VAL A 28 14.64 -4.76 -3.48
C VAL A 28 15.89 -4.25 -2.78
N GLY A 29 16.13 -4.64 -1.53
CA GLY A 29 17.31 -4.30 -0.78
C GLY A 29 18.60 -4.74 -1.47
N LYS A 30 18.67 -5.98 -1.92
CA LYS A 30 19.83 -6.53 -2.67
C LYS A 30 20.03 -5.83 -4.00
N PHE A 31 18.93 -5.54 -4.72
CA PHE A 31 19.00 -4.95 -6.06
C PHE A 31 19.40 -3.47 -6.01
N LEU A 32 18.91 -2.70 -5.05
CA LEU A 32 19.10 -1.25 -4.96
C LEU A 32 20.15 -0.80 -3.94
N GLY A 33 20.58 -1.65 -3.01
CA GLY A 33 21.30 -1.30 -1.79
C GLY A 33 22.41 -0.28 -1.91
N ARG A 34 23.24 -0.35 -2.97
CA ARG A 34 24.34 0.58 -3.23
C ARG A 34 24.10 1.53 -4.41
N ARG A 35 22.90 1.52 -4.98
CA ARG A 35 22.56 2.36 -6.13
C ARG A 35 22.12 3.75 -5.67
N ARG A 36 22.16 4.71 -6.59
CA ARG A 36 21.68 6.09 -6.38
C ARG A 36 20.65 6.44 -7.45
N GLY A 37 19.89 7.51 -7.22
CA GLY A 37 18.92 8.01 -8.19
C GLY A 37 17.59 7.26 -8.18
N PHE A 38 17.17 6.71 -7.02
CA PHE A 38 15.88 6.06 -6.83
C PHE A 38 15.19 6.51 -5.53
N GLN A 39 13.89 6.29 -5.49
CA GLN A 39 13.03 6.46 -4.31
C GLN A 39 12.11 5.26 -4.19
N ILE A 40 11.96 4.74 -2.99
CA ILE A 40 11.07 3.63 -2.65
C ILE A 40 9.88 4.19 -1.88
N HIS A 41 8.67 3.91 -2.36
CA HIS A 41 7.43 4.09 -1.63
C HIS A 41 7.00 2.75 -1.06
N LEU A 42 7.05 2.59 0.26
CA LEU A 42 6.50 1.44 0.96
C LEU A 42 4.99 1.67 1.10
N LEU A 43 4.20 0.80 0.56
CA LEU A 43 2.74 0.84 0.66
C LEU A 43 2.24 -0.32 1.49
N TYR A 44 1.60 -0.01 2.62
CA TYR A 44 0.80 -0.96 3.37
C TYR A 44 -0.67 -0.71 3.08
N LEU A 45 -1.38 -1.73 2.62
CA LEU A 45 -2.82 -1.65 2.46
C LEU A 45 -3.52 -2.06 3.75
N LEU A 46 -4.21 -1.10 4.36
CA LEU A 46 -5.12 -1.38 5.47
C LEU A 46 -6.31 -2.19 4.95
N PRO A 47 -6.93 -3.02 5.80
CA PRO A 47 -8.18 -3.65 5.41
C PRO A 47 -9.26 -2.60 5.12
N PRO A 48 -10.25 -2.91 4.27
CA PRO A 48 -11.37 -2.01 4.03
C PRO A 48 -12.17 -1.77 5.30
N LEU A 49 -12.89 -0.65 5.34
CA LEU A 49 -13.80 -0.38 6.45
C LEU A 49 -14.79 -1.53 6.61
N PRO A 50 -15.09 -1.95 7.85
CA PRO A 50 -16.13 -2.94 8.09
C PRO A 50 -17.50 -2.42 7.64
N PRO A 51 -18.39 -3.31 7.19
CA PRO A 51 -19.72 -2.91 6.66
C PRO A 51 -20.51 -1.99 7.58
N GLU A 52 -20.36 -2.17 8.88
CA GLU A 52 -21.04 -1.38 9.91
C GLU A 52 -20.59 0.09 9.93
N LEU A 53 -19.45 0.38 9.32
CA LEU A 53 -18.89 1.72 9.19
C LEU A 53 -19.03 2.31 7.78
N LEU A 54 -19.72 1.63 6.86
CA LEU A 54 -19.90 2.13 5.49
C LEU A 54 -21.13 3.02 5.36
N GLU A 55 -22.24 2.68 6.04
CA GLU A 55 -23.51 3.40 5.94
C GLU A 55 -24.28 3.38 7.27
N PHE A 56 -24.83 4.53 7.68
CA PHE A 56 -25.98 4.55 8.57
C PHE A 56 -27.25 4.75 7.75
N GLY A 57 -28.33 4.04 8.13
CA GLY A 57 -29.63 4.30 7.57
C GLY A 57 -30.04 5.77 7.81
N GLY A 58 -30.47 6.47 6.77
CA GLY A 58 -30.89 7.86 6.85
C GLY A 58 -31.97 8.10 7.93
N ALA A 59 -31.92 9.26 8.58
CA ALA A 59 -32.95 9.71 9.49
C ALA A 59 -33.92 10.66 8.76
N GLU A 60 -35.20 10.60 9.08
CA GLU A 60 -36.19 11.52 8.51
C GLU A 60 -35.99 12.98 8.99
N ASP A 61 -35.32 13.16 10.14
CA ASP A 61 -34.99 14.47 10.70
C ASP A 61 -33.58 14.90 10.27
N PRO A 62 -33.38 16.02 9.51
CA PRO A 62 -32.12 16.50 9.04
C PRO A 62 -31.06 16.73 10.14
N ARG A 63 -31.48 17.17 11.34
CA ARG A 63 -30.55 17.36 12.47
C ARG A 63 -30.03 16.04 13.01
N ARG A 64 -30.86 15.03 13.01
CA ARG A 64 -30.46 13.69 13.44
C ARG A 64 -29.58 13.01 12.40
N GLU A 65 -29.83 13.25 11.12
CA GLU A 65 -28.97 12.79 10.03
C GLU A 65 -27.56 13.37 10.14
N GLU A 66 -27.44 14.70 10.36
CA GLU A 66 -26.15 15.37 10.56
C GLU A 66 -25.37 14.83 11.77
N GLN A 67 -26.06 14.53 12.87
CA GLN A 67 -25.44 13.90 14.05
C GLN A 67 -24.94 12.49 13.75
N LEU A 68 -25.75 11.67 13.09
CA LEU A 68 -25.38 10.30 12.71
C LEU A 68 -24.18 10.27 11.76
N ASP A 69 -24.14 11.18 10.80
CA ASP A 69 -23.01 11.35 9.89
C ASP A 69 -21.71 11.74 10.61
N ALA A 70 -21.82 12.62 11.60
CA ALA A 70 -20.67 13.01 12.41
C ALA A 70 -20.14 11.84 13.27
N GLU A 71 -21.03 11.07 13.88
CA GLU A 71 -20.69 9.88 14.65
C GLU A 71 -20.06 8.79 13.77
N LEU A 72 -20.58 8.60 12.55
CA LEU A 72 -20.03 7.67 11.58
C LEU A 72 -18.61 8.06 11.19
N ARG A 73 -18.39 9.32 10.77
CA ARG A 73 -17.07 9.82 10.43
C ARG A 73 -16.07 9.64 11.58
N HIS A 74 -16.46 9.96 12.80
CA HIS A 74 -15.62 9.76 13.97
C HIS A 74 -15.26 8.27 14.17
N SER A 75 -16.22 7.37 14.01
CA SER A 75 -16.01 5.93 14.13
C SER A 75 -15.10 5.39 13.02
N GLN A 76 -15.24 5.88 11.79
CA GLN A 76 -14.34 5.57 10.66
C GLN A 76 -12.89 6.04 10.94
N GLU A 77 -12.72 7.28 11.39
CA GLU A 77 -11.41 7.84 11.73
C GLU A 77 -10.73 7.04 12.84
N LYS A 78 -11.47 6.68 13.88
CA LYS A 78 -10.97 5.87 14.99
C LYS A 78 -10.53 4.48 14.54
N TRP A 79 -11.32 3.84 13.66
CA TRP A 79 -11.00 2.54 13.09
C TRP A 79 -9.72 2.62 12.23
N ILE A 80 -9.63 3.62 11.34
CA ILE A 80 -8.45 3.84 10.49
C ILE A 80 -7.21 4.09 11.35
N ALA A 81 -7.31 4.91 12.39
CA ALA A 81 -6.21 5.18 13.31
C ALA A 81 -5.73 3.91 14.01
N SER A 82 -6.65 3.07 14.49
CA SER A 82 -6.33 1.79 15.11
C SER A 82 -5.66 0.82 14.13
N ALA A 83 -6.19 0.73 12.91
CA ALA A 83 -5.62 -0.11 11.86
C ALA A 83 -4.18 0.33 11.48
N ARG A 84 -3.94 1.64 11.41
CA ARG A 84 -2.58 2.19 11.18
C ARG A 84 -1.61 1.82 12.28
N VAL A 85 -2.00 1.99 13.55
CA VAL A 85 -1.16 1.62 14.71
C VAL A 85 -0.77 0.14 14.65
N SER A 86 -1.70 -0.73 14.26
CA SER A 86 -1.44 -2.16 14.11
C SER A 86 -0.50 -2.49 12.95
N ALA A 87 -0.52 -1.69 11.87
CA ALA A 87 0.29 -1.89 10.66
C ALA A 87 1.67 -1.22 10.71
N GLU A 88 1.83 -0.22 11.57
CA GLU A 88 3.08 0.55 11.68
C GLU A 88 4.33 -0.30 11.95
N PRO A 89 4.31 -1.34 12.81
CA PRO A 89 5.45 -2.22 13.01
C PRO A 89 5.94 -2.91 11.73
N VAL A 90 5.04 -3.24 10.80
CA VAL A 90 5.38 -3.87 9.52
C VAL A 90 6.15 -2.90 8.63
N LEU A 91 5.68 -1.66 8.50
CA LEU A 91 6.39 -0.62 7.75
C LEU A 91 7.76 -0.30 8.37
N ASN A 92 7.84 -0.21 9.69
CA ASN A 92 9.08 0.05 10.41
C ASN A 92 10.11 -1.08 10.19
N GLU A 93 9.68 -2.34 10.22
CA GLU A 93 10.57 -3.48 9.95
C GLU A 93 11.01 -3.54 8.48
N ALA A 94 10.12 -3.21 7.55
CA ALA A 94 10.46 -3.08 6.14
C ALA A 94 11.51 -1.99 5.90
N GLU A 95 11.30 -0.80 6.45
CA GLU A 95 12.28 0.29 6.38
C GLU A 95 13.62 -0.10 6.98
N LYS A 96 13.62 -0.70 8.17
CA LYS A 96 14.82 -1.18 8.85
C LYS A 96 15.58 -2.21 8.01
N SER A 97 14.88 -3.12 7.35
CA SER A 97 15.45 -4.12 6.47
C SER A 97 16.13 -3.49 5.24
N LEU A 98 15.47 -2.52 4.60
CA LEU A 98 16.03 -1.78 3.48
C LEU A 98 17.26 -0.94 3.89
N ARG A 99 17.23 -0.32 5.06
CA ARG A 99 18.38 0.43 5.61
C ARG A 99 19.58 -0.48 5.89
N LYS A 100 19.36 -1.68 6.43
CA LYS A 100 20.40 -2.70 6.61
C LYS A 100 21.04 -3.10 5.26
N ALA A 101 20.27 -3.09 4.18
CA ALA A 101 20.76 -3.35 2.84
C ALA A 101 21.54 -2.16 2.23
N GLY A 102 21.69 -1.03 2.94
CA GLY A 102 22.44 0.15 2.52
C GLY A 102 21.61 1.24 1.85
N ILE A 103 20.27 1.17 1.92
CA ILE A 103 19.38 2.20 1.37
C ILE A 103 19.22 3.33 2.39
N SER A 104 19.47 4.57 1.96
CA SER A 104 19.28 5.74 2.81
C SER A 104 17.81 5.97 3.16
N SER A 105 17.51 6.30 4.42
CA SER A 105 16.15 6.64 4.87
C SER A 105 15.51 7.78 4.07
N ARG A 106 16.31 8.71 3.55
CA ARG A 106 15.84 9.80 2.67
C ARG A 106 15.23 9.30 1.36
N ASN A 107 15.57 8.07 0.93
CA ASN A 107 15.07 7.44 -0.28
C ASN A 107 13.86 6.53 -0.01
N ILE A 108 13.39 6.44 1.23
CA ILE A 108 12.26 5.62 1.64
C ILE A 108 11.12 6.54 2.10
N ARG A 109 9.91 6.25 1.64
CA ARG A 109 8.66 6.88 2.08
C ARG A 109 7.69 5.77 2.45
N SER A 110 7.10 5.86 3.63
CA SER A 110 6.12 4.88 4.13
C SER A 110 4.73 5.48 4.09
N GLU A 111 3.78 4.76 3.56
CA GLU A 111 2.43 5.23 3.32
C GLU A 111 1.41 4.13 3.60
N PHE A 112 0.22 4.55 4.01
CA PHE A 112 -0.94 3.70 4.14
C PHE A 112 -1.97 4.05 3.07
N SER A 113 -2.68 3.05 2.58
CA SER A 113 -3.89 3.21 1.79
C SER A 113 -4.87 2.13 2.17
N TYR A 114 -6.13 2.31 1.81
CA TYR A 114 -7.15 1.29 2.00
C TYR A 114 -8.06 1.25 0.77
N PRO A 115 -8.41 0.04 0.29
CA PRO A 115 -9.40 -0.11 -0.75
C PRO A 115 -10.80 0.12 -0.17
N THR A 116 -11.72 0.62 -0.97
CA THR A 116 -13.13 0.73 -0.58
C THR A 116 -13.73 -0.65 -0.37
N GLU A 117 -13.37 -1.59 -1.23
CA GLU A 117 -13.74 -3.00 -1.15
C GLU A 117 -12.50 -3.89 -1.30
N PRO A 118 -12.49 -5.09 -0.71
CA PRO A 118 -11.34 -6.00 -0.80
C PRO A 118 -10.90 -6.33 -2.23
N ARG A 119 -11.87 -6.50 -3.14
CA ARG A 119 -11.61 -6.78 -4.58
C ARG A 119 -10.93 -5.63 -5.32
N GLU A 120 -10.93 -4.42 -4.75
CA GLU A 120 -10.30 -3.22 -5.33
C GLU A 120 -8.84 -3.04 -4.91
N ALA A 121 -8.30 -3.91 -4.08
CA ALA A 121 -6.92 -3.81 -3.61
C ALA A 121 -5.89 -3.64 -4.73
N ALA A 122 -6.02 -4.40 -5.82
CA ALA A 122 -5.12 -4.28 -6.97
C ALA A 122 -5.25 -2.91 -7.67
N ARG A 123 -6.46 -2.39 -7.80
CA ARG A 123 -6.71 -1.05 -8.35
C ARG A 123 -6.10 0.02 -7.45
N THR A 124 -6.33 -0.07 -6.13
CA THR A 124 -5.74 0.86 -5.15
C THR A 124 -4.21 0.89 -5.25
N ILE A 125 -3.55 -0.27 -5.39
CA ILE A 125 -2.10 -0.33 -5.60
C ILE A 125 -1.68 0.45 -6.85
N LEU A 126 -2.36 0.24 -7.98
CA LEU A 126 -2.04 0.92 -9.24
C LEU A 126 -2.31 2.42 -9.19
N GLU A 127 -3.39 2.84 -8.55
CA GLU A 127 -3.70 4.26 -8.31
C GLU A 127 -2.62 4.93 -7.45
N GLN A 128 -2.16 4.27 -6.39
CA GLN A 128 -1.05 4.76 -5.58
C GLN A 128 0.25 4.84 -6.38
N ALA A 129 0.54 3.85 -7.21
CA ALA A 129 1.70 3.89 -8.09
C ALA A 129 1.65 5.07 -9.05
N GLN A 130 0.49 5.32 -9.66
CA GLN A 130 0.27 6.45 -10.57
C GLN A 130 0.40 7.79 -9.83
N ALA A 131 -0.26 7.96 -8.70
CA ALA A 131 -0.23 9.18 -7.90
C ALA A 131 1.20 9.55 -7.45
N LYS A 132 2.03 8.55 -7.12
CA LYS A 132 3.43 8.74 -6.73
C LYS A 132 4.38 8.76 -7.93
N LYS A 133 3.88 8.62 -9.15
CA LYS A 133 4.67 8.53 -10.38
C LYS A 133 5.69 7.38 -10.33
N CYS A 134 5.32 6.28 -9.68
CA CYS A 134 6.08 5.05 -9.66
C CYS A 134 5.87 4.31 -10.98
N ARG A 135 6.94 3.96 -11.66
CA ARG A 135 6.90 3.18 -12.89
C ARG A 135 7.20 1.69 -12.67
N THR A 136 7.46 1.33 -11.44
CA THR A 136 7.70 -0.05 -11.03
C THR A 136 6.88 -0.33 -9.78
N VAL A 137 6.17 -1.44 -9.78
CA VAL A 137 5.49 -1.99 -8.61
C VAL A 137 6.16 -3.30 -8.25
N VAL A 138 6.50 -3.47 -6.99
CA VAL A 138 7.04 -4.71 -6.44
C VAL A 138 6.04 -5.28 -5.46
N ILE A 139 5.69 -6.54 -5.63
CA ILE A 139 4.72 -7.24 -4.78
C ILE A 139 5.14 -8.67 -4.54
N GLY A 140 4.97 -9.15 -3.30
CA GLY A 140 5.14 -10.55 -2.98
C GLY A 140 3.99 -11.40 -3.53
N ARG A 141 4.27 -12.55 -4.12
CA ARG A 141 3.24 -13.50 -4.52
C ARG A 141 2.59 -14.11 -3.27
N LYS A 142 1.28 -14.26 -3.28
CA LYS A 142 0.48 -14.71 -2.14
C LYS A 142 0.55 -13.76 -0.91
N ALA A 143 0.73 -12.47 -1.18
CA ALA A 143 0.61 -11.44 -0.16
C ALA A 143 -0.77 -11.48 0.51
N HIS A 144 -0.79 -11.26 1.79
CA HIS A 144 -1.91 -10.98 2.69
C HIS A 144 -2.88 -12.08 3.12
N SER A 145 -2.94 -12.25 4.44
CA SER A 145 -3.91 -13.14 5.10
C SER A 145 -5.36 -12.65 4.98
N TRP A 146 -5.63 -11.33 5.01
CA TRP A 146 -6.98 -10.80 4.88
C TRP A 146 -7.47 -10.79 3.42
N PHE A 147 -6.58 -10.57 2.44
CA PHE A 147 -6.91 -10.70 1.02
C PHE A 147 -7.38 -12.11 0.66
N ARG A 148 -6.74 -13.16 1.20
CA ARG A 148 -7.13 -14.54 0.92
C ARG A 148 -8.50 -14.92 1.48
N LYS A 149 -8.95 -14.25 2.53
CA LYS A 149 -10.26 -14.54 3.14
C LYS A 149 -11.43 -13.96 2.34
N ILE A 150 -11.18 -12.96 1.50
CA ILE A 150 -12.24 -12.13 0.91
C ILE A 150 -12.17 -12.08 -0.62
N THR A 151 -11.01 -12.37 -1.22
CA THR A 151 -10.86 -12.44 -2.69
C THR A 151 -10.48 -13.85 -3.10
N SER A 152 -11.22 -14.40 -4.06
CA SER A 152 -10.92 -15.69 -4.69
C SER A 152 -9.71 -15.65 -5.65
N GLY A 153 -8.71 -14.78 -5.42
CA GLY A 153 -7.57 -14.63 -6.29
C GLY A 153 -6.35 -13.97 -5.62
N ASP A 154 -5.18 -14.17 -6.23
CA ASP A 154 -3.94 -13.52 -5.83
C ASP A 154 -3.96 -12.05 -6.27
N VAL A 155 -3.73 -11.11 -5.34
CA VAL A 155 -3.66 -9.67 -5.63
C VAL A 155 -2.58 -9.39 -6.69
N ALA A 156 -1.45 -10.10 -6.64
CA ALA A 156 -0.38 -9.96 -7.63
C ALA A 156 -0.85 -10.32 -9.05
N GLU A 157 -1.66 -11.38 -9.20
CA GLU A 157 -2.27 -11.73 -10.48
C GLU A 157 -3.24 -10.66 -10.96
N ARG A 158 -4.04 -10.11 -10.04
CA ARG A 158 -4.97 -9.04 -10.38
C ARG A 158 -4.26 -7.75 -10.77
N VAL A 159 -3.17 -7.39 -10.07
CA VAL A 159 -2.31 -6.27 -10.46
C VAL A 159 -1.73 -6.51 -11.85
N LEU A 160 -1.25 -7.71 -12.16
CA LEU A 160 -0.71 -8.06 -13.47
C LEU A 160 -1.77 -7.90 -14.59
N GLN A 161 -3.01 -8.30 -14.34
CA GLN A 161 -4.11 -8.15 -15.31
C GLN A 161 -4.50 -6.70 -15.58
N LEU A 162 -4.40 -5.83 -14.57
CA LEU A 162 -4.84 -4.43 -14.64
C LEU A 162 -3.70 -3.46 -14.97
N ALA A 163 -2.45 -3.87 -14.81
CA ALA A 163 -1.28 -3.01 -15.01
C ALA A 163 -1.09 -2.68 -16.49
N THR A 164 -1.01 -1.38 -16.80
CA THR A 164 -0.63 -0.85 -18.10
C THR A 164 0.53 0.12 -17.91
N ASP A 165 1.51 0.11 -18.80
CA ASP A 165 2.65 1.04 -18.80
C ASP A 165 3.47 1.10 -17.50
N ILE A 166 3.47 0.01 -16.73
CA ILE A 166 4.18 -0.13 -15.47
C ILE A 166 4.98 -1.44 -15.44
N SER A 167 6.19 -1.41 -14.90
CA SER A 167 6.97 -2.62 -14.65
C SER A 167 6.48 -3.29 -13.38
N LEU A 168 6.25 -4.59 -13.42
CA LEU A 168 5.78 -5.37 -12.27
C LEU A 168 6.82 -6.42 -11.90
N TRP A 169 7.27 -6.40 -10.64
CA TRP A 169 8.13 -7.43 -10.05
C TRP A 169 7.30 -8.24 -9.06
N ILE A 170 7.07 -9.49 -9.41
CA ILE A 170 6.39 -10.45 -8.53
C ILE A 170 7.46 -11.34 -7.90
N VAL A 171 7.62 -11.24 -6.58
CA VAL A 171 8.61 -11.98 -5.81
C VAL A 171 7.94 -13.12 -5.05
N GLN A 172 8.53 -14.31 -5.09
CA GLN A 172 8.05 -15.49 -4.38
C GLN A 172 8.78 -15.72 -3.06
#